data_1ee9201f5212396577e77a9b7e59a56d
#
_entry.id   1ee9201f5212396577e77a9b7e59a56d
#
_cell.length_a   1.000
_cell.length_b   1.000
_cell.length_c   1.000
_cell.angle_alpha   90.00
_cell.angle_beta   90.00
_cell.angle_gamma   90.00
#
_symmetry.space_group_name_H-M   'P 1'
#
loop_
_entity.id
_entity.type
_entity.pdbx_description
1 polymer ?
#
loop_
_entity_poly.entity_id
_entity_poly.type
_entity_poly.pdbx_seq_one_letter_code
_entity_poly.pdbx_strand_id
1 'polypeptide(L)'
;MNWFNKMERKFGKYAIPNLPLIIAIIYTFGFLMDAFKPEWVYFVTLNPYAIMHGQVWRLISWVFVPEGGMSIFFVLIFLFFYYSIGRNLEMAWGKFAFNVFFFSGIILTIIGSFMLFGYFEIFNPSYVQQQEAFYLASYGDCPALLGGSWFYYYLSFSFSTYYLNLSIFLAYAITYPNMRVLLMFIIPIKVKILGIIYICVLAFNIALSFMAGFNSGLISLVSVGSSLLNVFIFFLILRKGKRRFKEIKRQKEFKKKVKEASQPASQIRHKCAICGRTDVSNPELTFRYCSKCNGNYEYCNEHLFNHKHIQ
;
A
#
# COMPACT_ATOMS: atom_id res chain seq x y z
N MET A 1 21.90 -3.46 -12.43
CA MET A 1 21.21 -3.25 -11.12
C MET A 1 20.30 -2.04 -11.25
N ASN A 2 18.97 -2.22 -11.13
CA ASN A 2 18.02 -1.14 -11.38
C ASN A 2 18.17 -0.01 -10.36
N TRP A 3 17.98 1.24 -10.79
CA TRP A 3 18.03 2.46 -9.97
C TRP A 3 17.22 2.32 -8.67
N PHE A 4 16.00 1.76 -8.74
CA PHE A 4 15.14 1.50 -7.60
C PHE A 4 15.79 0.61 -6.52
N ASN A 5 16.52 -0.43 -6.94
CA ASN A 5 17.25 -1.31 -6.01
C ASN A 5 18.41 -0.60 -5.29
N LYS A 6 19.06 0.36 -5.97
CA LYS A 6 20.09 1.20 -5.34
C LYS A 6 19.46 2.10 -4.27
N MET A 7 18.32 2.72 -4.59
CA MET A 7 17.59 3.55 -3.63
C MET A 7 17.12 2.73 -2.42
N GLU A 8 16.55 1.54 -2.63
CA GLU A 8 16.10 0.68 -1.54
C GLU A 8 17.25 0.25 -0.62
N ARG A 9 18.42 -0.07 -1.18
CA ARG A 9 19.62 -0.39 -0.36
C ARG A 9 20.11 0.80 0.46
N LYS A 10 20.01 2.02 -0.08
CA LYS A 10 20.45 3.25 0.61
C LYS A 10 19.43 3.75 1.61
N PHE A 11 18.16 3.79 1.22
CA PHE A 11 17.08 4.44 1.98
C PHE A 11 16.07 3.46 2.62
N GLY A 12 16.16 2.16 2.34
CA GLY A 12 15.20 1.18 2.86
C GLY A 12 15.17 1.06 4.38
N LYS A 13 16.25 1.48 5.08
CA LYS A 13 16.29 1.55 6.54
C LYS A 13 15.35 2.62 7.12
N TYR A 14 15.06 3.68 6.35
CA TYR A 14 14.17 4.77 6.74
C TYR A 14 12.70 4.51 6.38
N ALA A 15 12.40 3.40 5.70
CA ALA A 15 11.05 3.05 5.36
C ALA A 15 10.22 2.76 6.62
N ILE A 16 9.12 3.48 6.75
CA ILE A 16 8.19 3.39 7.87
C ILE A 16 7.50 2.01 7.81
N PRO A 17 7.65 1.17 8.84
CA PRO A 17 6.97 -0.11 8.90
C PRO A 17 5.49 0.09 9.23
N ASN A 18 4.63 -0.78 8.71
CA ASN A 18 3.17 -0.73 8.94
C ASN A 18 2.55 0.62 8.57
N LEU A 19 3.06 1.29 7.52
CA LEU A 19 2.54 2.57 7.05
C LEU A 19 1.02 2.55 6.82
N PRO A 20 0.38 1.48 6.29
CA PRO A 20 -1.07 1.41 6.16
C PRO A 20 -1.84 1.59 7.47
N LEU A 21 -1.30 1.12 8.58
CA LEU A 21 -1.90 1.31 9.90
C LEU A 21 -1.81 2.77 10.34
N ILE A 22 -0.66 3.39 10.14
CA ILE A 22 -0.45 4.80 10.49
C ILE A 22 -1.43 5.69 9.70
N ILE A 23 -1.59 5.42 8.40
CA ILE A 23 -2.54 6.18 7.56
C ILE A 23 -3.99 5.94 8.01
N ALA A 24 -4.35 4.71 8.37
CA ALA A 24 -5.68 4.40 8.90
C ALA A 24 -5.96 5.18 10.20
N ILE A 25 -4.96 5.33 11.08
CA ILE A 25 -5.06 6.15 12.29
C ILE A 25 -5.24 7.62 11.92
N ILE A 26 -4.45 8.14 10.98
CA ILE A 26 -4.56 9.51 10.49
C ILE A 26 -5.98 9.78 9.94
N TYR A 27 -6.52 8.87 9.12
CA TYR A 27 -7.89 9.00 8.60
C TYR A 27 -8.95 8.93 9.70
N THR A 28 -8.74 8.10 10.72
CA THR A 28 -9.64 8.05 11.88
C THR A 28 -9.72 9.42 12.55
N PHE A 29 -8.57 10.10 12.74
CA PHE A 29 -8.56 11.48 13.25
C PHE A 29 -9.30 12.46 12.34
N GLY A 30 -9.10 12.34 11.02
CA GLY A 30 -9.82 13.17 10.04
C GLY A 30 -11.33 12.97 10.10
N PHE A 31 -11.81 11.72 10.18
CA PHE A 31 -13.23 11.42 10.34
C PHE A 31 -13.82 11.93 11.66
N LEU A 32 -13.07 11.83 12.76
CA LEU A 32 -13.48 12.40 14.04
C LEU A 32 -13.55 13.93 13.95
N MET A 33 -12.60 14.56 13.30
CA MET A 33 -12.60 16.01 13.07
C MET A 33 -13.84 16.44 12.25
N ASP A 34 -14.16 15.72 11.17
CA ASP A 34 -15.33 15.97 10.33
C ASP A 34 -16.64 15.77 11.12
N ALA A 35 -16.73 14.73 11.95
CA ALA A 35 -17.90 14.41 12.74
C ALA A 35 -18.16 15.41 13.88
N PHE A 36 -17.12 15.92 14.55
CA PHE A 36 -17.28 16.83 15.68
C PHE A 36 -17.31 18.31 15.28
N LYS A 37 -16.48 18.70 14.31
CA LYS A 37 -16.38 20.06 13.81
C LYS A 37 -16.04 20.07 12.31
N PRO A 38 -17.03 19.94 11.42
CA PRO A 38 -16.82 19.93 9.97
C PRO A 38 -16.07 21.17 9.46
N GLU A 39 -16.24 22.30 10.14
CA GLU A 39 -15.57 23.56 9.81
C GLU A 39 -14.03 23.44 9.83
N TRP A 40 -13.46 22.58 10.68
CA TRP A 40 -12.02 22.39 10.77
C TRP A 40 -11.43 21.68 9.55
N VAL A 41 -12.22 20.87 8.84
CA VAL A 41 -11.79 20.23 7.60
C VAL A 41 -11.37 21.26 6.57
N TYR A 42 -12.05 22.42 6.55
CA TYR A 42 -11.76 23.47 5.58
C TYR A 42 -10.39 24.14 5.78
N PHE A 43 -9.82 24.08 6.98
CA PHE A 43 -8.49 24.65 7.27
C PHE A 43 -7.33 23.74 6.90
N VAL A 44 -7.62 22.48 6.59
CA VAL A 44 -6.60 21.47 6.32
C VAL A 44 -6.61 21.00 4.86
N THR A 45 -7.52 21.48 4.00
CA THR A 45 -7.56 21.12 2.57
C THR A 45 -6.33 21.62 1.82
N LEU A 46 -5.96 20.94 0.70
CA LEU A 46 -4.85 21.32 -0.15
C LEU A 46 -5.22 22.54 -1.02
N ASN A 47 -4.97 23.72 -0.50
CA ASN A 47 -5.22 25.01 -1.18
C ASN A 47 -3.91 25.71 -1.52
N PRO A 48 -3.45 25.69 -2.80
CA PRO A 48 -2.19 26.32 -3.19
C PRO A 48 -2.17 27.82 -2.97
N TYR A 49 -3.28 28.52 -3.21
CA TYR A 49 -3.39 29.97 -2.97
C TYR A 49 -3.12 30.29 -1.51
N ALA A 50 -3.80 29.62 -0.58
CA ALA A 50 -3.60 29.80 0.85
C ALA A 50 -2.17 29.45 1.30
N ILE A 51 -1.55 28.43 0.70
CA ILE A 51 -0.16 28.03 0.97
C ILE A 51 0.79 29.17 0.59
N MET A 52 0.59 29.80 -0.58
CA MET A 52 1.39 30.93 -1.02
C MET A 52 1.22 32.17 -0.14
N HIS A 53 0.08 32.28 0.56
CA HIS A 53 -0.22 33.35 1.54
C HIS A 53 0.12 32.94 2.99
N GLY A 54 1.01 31.95 3.20
CA GLY A 54 1.59 31.62 4.50
C GLY A 54 0.98 30.43 5.23
N GLN A 55 -0.08 29.80 4.71
CA GLN A 55 -0.72 28.63 5.34
C GLN A 55 -0.01 27.32 4.94
N VAL A 56 1.30 27.23 5.18
CA VAL A 56 2.17 26.15 4.71
C VAL A 56 1.84 24.78 5.29
N TRP A 57 1.15 24.71 6.43
CA TRP A 57 0.71 23.44 7.04
C TRP A 57 -0.20 22.64 6.11
N ARG A 58 -0.93 23.28 5.21
CA ARG A 58 -1.83 22.65 4.23
C ARG A 58 -1.11 21.71 3.27
N LEU A 59 0.22 21.82 3.10
CA LEU A 59 1.03 20.86 2.33
C LEU A 59 1.02 19.45 2.92
N ILE A 60 0.81 19.32 4.23
CA ILE A 60 0.83 18.04 4.93
C ILE A 60 -0.57 17.69 5.47
N SER A 61 -1.28 18.70 6.01
CA SER A 61 -2.53 18.47 6.72
C SER A 61 -3.68 17.97 5.83
N TRP A 62 -3.66 18.22 4.54
CA TRP A 62 -4.72 17.73 3.63
C TRP A 62 -4.84 16.20 3.61
N VAL A 63 -3.77 15.49 4.00
CA VAL A 63 -3.78 14.02 4.11
C VAL A 63 -4.71 13.54 5.25
N PHE A 64 -5.03 14.40 6.22
CA PHE A 64 -6.00 14.11 7.27
C PHE A 64 -7.45 14.21 6.79
N VAL A 65 -7.71 14.88 5.66
CA VAL A 65 -9.06 15.10 5.16
C VAL A 65 -9.58 13.82 4.52
N PRO A 66 -10.46 13.06 5.18
CA PRO A 66 -11.10 11.91 4.56
C PRO A 66 -12.16 12.37 3.56
N GLU A 67 -12.68 11.43 2.82
CA GLU A 67 -13.88 11.65 2.01
C GLU A 67 -15.08 11.88 2.94
N GLY A 68 -15.63 13.09 2.92
CA GLY A 68 -16.72 13.50 3.81
C GLY A 68 -18.06 12.83 3.47
N GLY A 69 -19.03 12.97 4.39
CA GLY A 69 -20.41 12.53 4.16
C GLY A 69 -20.68 11.03 4.36
N MET A 70 -19.71 10.28 4.89
CA MET A 70 -19.92 8.86 5.21
C MET A 70 -20.54 8.69 6.61
N SER A 71 -21.53 7.79 6.74
CA SER A 71 -21.96 7.37 8.07
C SER A 71 -20.88 6.59 8.80
N ILE A 72 -20.89 6.61 10.14
CA ILE A 72 -19.89 5.93 10.99
C ILE A 72 -19.71 4.46 10.61
N PHE A 73 -20.78 3.77 10.25
CA PHE A 73 -20.70 2.37 9.81
C PHE A 73 -19.85 2.21 8.54
N PHE A 74 -20.05 3.08 7.54
CA PHE A 74 -19.25 3.04 6.31
C PHE A 74 -17.82 3.49 6.55
N VAL A 75 -17.55 4.40 7.47
CA VAL A 75 -16.20 4.79 7.90
C VAL A 75 -15.43 3.58 8.44
N LEU A 76 -16.02 2.79 9.31
CA LEU A 76 -15.37 1.58 9.87
C LEU A 76 -15.04 0.57 8.77
N ILE A 77 -15.97 0.34 7.84
CA ILE A 77 -15.74 -0.55 6.69
C ILE A 77 -14.62 0.00 5.83
N PHE A 78 -14.62 1.29 5.51
CA PHE A 78 -13.60 1.95 4.71
C PHE A 78 -12.21 1.81 5.35
N LEU A 79 -12.08 2.10 6.64
CA LEU A 79 -10.80 1.98 7.37
C LEU A 79 -10.29 0.54 7.39
N PHE A 80 -11.17 -0.43 7.61
CA PHE A 80 -10.82 -1.85 7.58
C PHE A 80 -10.33 -2.27 6.18
N PHE A 81 -11.05 -1.90 5.12
CA PHE A 81 -10.66 -2.20 3.74
C PHE A 81 -9.35 -1.51 3.37
N TYR A 82 -9.22 -0.23 3.72
CA TYR A 82 -8.02 0.55 3.44
C TYR A 82 -6.79 -0.10 4.09
N TYR A 83 -6.88 -0.41 5.39
CA TYR A 83 -5.82 -1.09 6.11
C TYR A 83 -5.49 -2.45 5.50
N SER A 84 -6.50 -3.26 5.20
CA SER A 84 -6.33 -4.60 4.63
C SER A 84 -5.64 -4.55 3.26
N ILE A 85 -6.10 -3.68 2.36
CA ILE A 85 -5.51 -3.48 1.04
C ILE A 85 -4.07 -2.98 1.14
N GLY A 86 -3.84 -1.94 1.93
CA GLY A 86 -2.51 -1.37 2.14
C GLY A 86 -1.53 -2.37 2.74
N ARG A 87 -1.96 -3.15 3.74
CA ARG A 87 -1.15 -4.18 4.37
C ARG A 87 -0.76 -5.29 3.39
N ASN A 88 -1.70 -5.73 2.56
CA ASN A 88 -1.42 -6.72 1.53
C ASN A 88 -0.42 -6.20 0.49
N LEU A 89 -0.54 -4.92 0.08
CA LEU A 89 0.42 -4.29 -0.82
C LEU A 89 1.80 -4.15 -0.17
N GLU A 90 1.88 -3.71 1.09
CA GLU A 90 3.14 -3.62 1.83
C GLU A 90 3.83 -5.00 1.95
N MET A 91 3.05 -6.06 2.18
CA MET A 91 3.59 -7.43 2.22
C MET A 91 4.07 -7.90 0.84
N ALA A 92 3.36 -7.55 -0.23
CA ALA A 92 3.71 -7.96 -1.59
C ALA A 92 4.93 -7.23 -2.15
N TRP A 93 5.00 -5.93 -1.96
CA TRP A 93 6.02 -5.06 -2.55
C TRP A 93 7.22 -4.84 -1.64
N GLY A 94 7.04 -5.00 -0.34
CA GLY A 94 7.98 -4.63 0.71
C GLY A 94 7.74 -3.20 1.21
N LYS A 95 8.19 -2.94 2.45
CA LYS A 95 7.98 -1.66 3.15
C LYS A 95 8.43 -0.46 2.32
N PHE A 96 9.66 -0.51 1.77
CA PHE A 96 10.23 0.60 1.02
C PHE A 96 9.42 0.95 -0.22
N ALA A 97 9.02 -0.05 -1.00
CA ALA A 97 8.26 0.18 -2.22
C ALA A 97 6.87 0.75 -1.95
N PHE A 98 6.18 0.29 -0.90
CA PHE A 98 4.89 0.86 -0.49
C PHE A 98 5.04 2.31 -0.01
N ASN A 99 6.06 2.63 0.78
CA ASN A 99 6.36 3.99 1.22
C ASN A 99 6.61 4.92 0.02
N VAL A 100 7.47 4.51 -0.91
CA VAL A 100 7.74 5.30 -2.13
C VAL A 100 6.46 5.53 -2.92
N PHE A 101 5.61 4.51 -3.09
CA PHE A 101 4.34 4.65 -3.78
C PHE A 101 3.42 5.68 -3.11
N PHE A 102 3.25 5.60 -1.81
CA PHE A 102 2.38 6.49 -1.06
C PHE A 102 2.87 7.94 -1.09
N PHE A 103 4.14 8.17 -0.74
CA PHE A 103 4.70 9.52 -0.71
C PHE A 103 4.84 10.15 -2.11
N SER A 104 5.13 9.35 -3.14
CA SER A 104 5.12 9.87 -4.52
C SER A 104 3.71 10.27 -4.96
N GLY A 105 2.67 9.57 -4.52
CA GLY A 105 1.28 9.96 -4.75
C GLY A 105 0.94 11.31 -4.12
N ILE A 106 1.34 11.52 -2.86
CA ILE A 106 1.19 12.83 -2.19
C ILE A 106 1.90 13.93 -2.98
N ILE A 107 3.16 13.73 -3.35
CA ILE A 107 3.96 14.73 -4.08
C ILE A 107 3.32 15.05 -5.44
N LEU A 108 2.88 14.04 -6.19
CA LEU A 108 2.24 14.25 -7.49
C LEU A 108 0.91 15.01 -7.37
N THR A 109 0.13 14.74 -6.32
CA THR A 109 -1.12 15.49 -6.04
C THR A 109 -0.82 16.95 -5.71
N ILE A 110 0.20 17.23 -4.90
CA ILE A 110 0.64 18.59 -4.61
C ILE A 110 1.10 19.29 -5.90
N ILE A 111 1.95 18.64 -6.71
CA ILE A 111 2.39 19.18 -8.00
C ILE A 111 1.19 19.49 -8.91
N GLY A 112 0.22 18.57 -9.01
CA GLY A 112 -1.00 18.76 -9.80
C GLY A 112 -1.82 19.98 -9.34
N SER A 113 -1.96 20.17 -8.02
CA SER A 113 -2.68 21.33 -7.46
C SER A 113 -1.96 22.66 -7.76
N PHE A 114 -0.63 22.70 -7.64
CA PHE A 114 0.16 23.89 -7.98
C PHE A 114 0.21 24.15 -9.49
N MET A 115 0.19 23.12 -10.33
CA MET A 115 0.08 23.29 -11.77
C MET A 115 -1.25 23.96 -12.17
N LEU A 116 -2.37 23.55 -11.58
CA LEU A 116 -3.66 24.22 -11.82
C LEU A 116 -3.68 25.65 -11.25
N PHE A 117 -3.11 25.85 -10.08
CA PHE A 117 -2.96 27.21 -9.53
C PHE A 117 -2.20 28.10 -10.50
N GLY A 118 -1.03 27.69 -10.98
CA GLY A 118 -0.25 28.45 -11.95
C GLY A 118 -0.97 28.66 -13.29
N TYR A 119 -1.71 27.65 -13.77
CA TYR A 119 -2.53 27.78 -14.97
C TYR A 119 -3.60 28.87 -14.82
N PHE A 120 -4.34 28.87 -13.73
CA PHE A 120 -5.40 29.85 -13.51
C PHE A 120 -4.87 31.26 -13.25
N GLU A 121 -3.79 31.42 -12.49
CA GLU A 121 -3.19 32.73 -12.23
C GLU A 121 -2.54 33.35 -13.47
N ILE A 122 -1.85 32.54 -14.28
CA ILE A 122 -1.04 33.07 -15.40
C ILE A 122 -1.84 33.11 -16.69
N PHE A 123 -2.56 32.03 -17.02
CA PHE A 123 -3.19 31.88 -18.34
C PHE A 123 -4.70 32.20 -18.35
N ASN A 124 -5.37 32.15 -17.19
CA ASN A 124 -6.83 32.32 -17.15
C ASN A 124 -7.34 33.13 -15.94
N PRO A 125 -6.72 34.30 -15.64
CA PRO A 125 -7.11 35.11 -14.48
C PRO A 125 -8.54 35.66 -14.58
N SER A 126 -9.02 35.94 -15.81
CA SER A 126 -10.40 36.41 -16.04
C SER A 126 -11.45 35.39 -15.59
N TYR A 127 -11.20 34.10 -15.76
CA TYR A 127 -12.08 33.05 -15.28
C TYR A 127 -12.11 33.00 -13.74
N VAL A 128 -10.96 33.14 -13.09
CA VAL A 128 -10.86 33.20 -11.63
C VAL A 128 -11.66 34.39 -11.09
N GLN A 129 -11.48 35.59 -11.69
CA GLN A 129 -12.21 36.80 -11.28
C GLN A 129 -13.72 36.66 -11.46
N GLN A 130 -14.17 36.03 -12.56
CA GLN A 130 -15.58 35.78 -12.80
C GLN A 130 -16.20 34.85 -11.75
N GLN A 131 -15.49 33.74 -11.42
CA GLN A 131 -15.95 32.81 -10.40
C GLN A 131 -15.91 33.45 -9.01
N GLU A 132 -14.86 34.19 -8.69
CA GLU A 132 -14.73 34.90 -7.42
C GLU A 132 -15.86 35.92 -7.23
N ALA A 133 -16.17 36.73 -8.27
CA ALA A 133 -17.28 37.68 -8.23
C ALA A 133 -18.64 37.00 -8.00
N PHE A 134 -18.86 35.82 -8.62
CA PHE A 134 -20.06 35.02 -8.39
C PHE A 134 -20.18 34.55 -6.93
N TYR A 135 -19.10 34.04 -6.35
CA TYR A 135 -19.08 33.58 -4.97
C TYR A 135 -19.20 34.74 -3.96
N LEU A 136 -18.51 35.87 -4.22
CA LEU A 136 -18.61 37.08 -3.40
C LEU A 136 -20.05 37.61 -3.34
N ALA A 137 -20.76 37.61 -4.47
CA ALA A 137 -22.15 38.02 -4.51
C ALA A 137 -23.08 37.06 -3.73
N SER A 138 -22.72 35.79 -3.64
CA SER A 138 -23.54 34.75 -2.98
C SER A 138 -23.25 34.60 -1.49
N TYR A 139 -21.98 34.72 -1.08
CA TYR A 139 -21.49 34.33 0.26
C TYR A 139 -20.76 35.47 1.00
N GLY A 140 -20.53 36.63 0.34
CA GLY A 140 -19.68 37.70 0.89
C GLY A 140 -18.19 37.38 0.84
N ASP A 141 -17.39 38.13 1.61
CA ASP A 141 -15.93 37.95 1.60
C ASP A 141 -15.47 36.59 2.09
N CYS A 142 -14.50 36.02 1.40
CA CYS A 142 -13.91 34.74 1.81
C CYS A 142 -13.05 34.92 3.06
N PRO A 143 -13.35 34.22 4.16
CA PRO A 143 -12.55 34.34 5.37
C PRO A 143 -11.07 33.96 5.09
N ALA A 144 -10.14 34.72 5.69
CA ALA A 144 -8.69 34.47 5.55
C ALA A 144 -8.31 33.04 6.00
N LEU A 145 -9.02 32.49 6.99
CA LEU A 145 -8.85 31.10 7.46
C LEU A 145 -9.19 30.07 6.38
N LEU A 146 -10.14 30.35 5.49
CA LEU A 146 -10.50 29.47 4.36
C LEU A 146 -9.52 29.63 3.18
N GLY A 147 -8.63 30.63 3.24
CA GLY A 147 -7.60 30.87 2.25
C GLY A 147 -7.74 32.23 1.56
N GLY A 148 -8.78 33.02 1.81
CA GLY A 148 -8.96 34.36 1.27
C GLY A 148 -9.45 34.44 -0.18
N SER A 149 -9.75 33.30 -0.81
CA SER A 149 -10.34 33.20 -2.15
C SER A 149 -11.29 32.02 -2.22
N TRP A 150 -12.55 32.28 -2.60
CA TRP A 150 -13.59 31.27 -2.76
C TRP A 150 -13.27 30.30 -3.89
N PHE A 151 -12.75 30.79 -5.03
CA PHE A 151 -12.40 29.94 -6.15
C PHE A 151 -11.38 28.87 -5.75
N TYR A 152 -10.28 29.26 -5.10
CA TYR A 152 -9.25 28.30 -4.66
C TYR A 152 -9.67 27.46 -3.48
N TYR A 153 -10.59 27.96 -2.66
CA TYR A 153 -11.22 27.18 -1.62
C TYR A 153 -12.01 26.00 -2.23
N TYR A 154 -12.90 26.26 -3.20
CA TYR A 154 -13.66 25.17 -3.86
C TYR A 154 -12.74 24.27 -4.72
N LEU A 155 -11.73 24.83 -5.38
CA LEU A 155 -10.75 24.05 -6.13
C LEU A 155 -10.01 23.05 -5.24
N SER A 156 -9.74 23.39 -3.98
CA SER A 156 -9.03 22.51 -3.04
C SER A 156 -9.72 21.17 -2.79
N PHE A 157 -11.02 21.10 -2.89
CA PHE A 157 -11.78 19.84 -2.76
C PHE A 157 -11.56 18.88 -3.93
N SER A 158 -11.13 19.38 -5.08
CA SER A 158 -10.75 18.51 -6.22
C SER A 158 -9.47 17.71 -5.95
N PHE A 159 -8.67 18.11 -4.96
CA PHE A 159 -7.44 17.45 -4.53
C PHE A 159 -7.57 16.79 -3.16
N SER A 160 -8.60 15.96 -3.03
CA SER A 160 -8.84 15.18 -1.80
C SER A 160 -8.02 13.88 -1.76
N THR A 161 -8.00 13.24 -0.61
CA THR A 161 -7.40 11.90 -0.44
C THR A 161 -8.13 10.81 -1.21
N TYR A 162 -9.34 11.08 -1.76
CA TYR A 162 -10.12 10.14 -2.55
C TYR A 162 -9.32 9.53 -3.70
N TYR A 163 -8.71 10.36 -4.55
CA TYR A 163 -7.93 9.86 -5.70
C TYR A 163 -6.65 9.15 -5.27
N LEU A 164 -6.04 9.56 -4.14
CA LEU A 164 -4.90 8.86 -3.56
C LEU A 164 -5.29 7.45 -3.12
N ASN A 165 -6.42 7.32 -2.42
CA ASN A 165 -6.96 6.03 -1.97
C ASN A 165 -7.36 5.15 -3.15
N LEU A 166 -7.97 5.74 -4.19
CA LEU A 166 -8.29 5.05 -5.41
C LEU A 166 -7.04 4.54 -6.13
N SER A 167 -5.94 5.31 -6.13
CA SER A 167 -4.66 4.86 -6.69
C SER A 167 -4.12 3.62 -5.96
N ILE A 168 -4.25 3.54 -4.64
CA ILE A 168 -3.89 2.38 -3.83
C ILE A 168 -4.77 1.17 -4.18
N PHE A 169 -6.09 1.38 -4.34
CA PHE A 169 -7.01 0.32 -4.76
C PHE A 169 -6.67 -0.21 -6.16
N LEU A 170 -6.38 0.66 -7.13
CA LEU A 170 -5.98 0.26 -8.49
C LEU A 170 -4.64 -0.48 -8.48
N ALA A 171 -3.69 -0.03 -7.68
CA ALA A 171 -2.42 -0.73 -7.48
C ALA A 171 -2.64 -2.14 -6.90
N TYR A 172 -3.60 -2.30 -5.98
CA TYR A 172 -4.02 -3.60 -5.46
C TYR A 172 -4.68 -4.46 -6.54
N ALA A 173 -5.56 -3.89 -7.36
CA ALA A 173 -6.22 -4.61 -8.45
C ALA A 173 -5.22 -5.15 -9.49
N ILE A 174 -4.15 -4.40 -9.76
CA ILE A 174 -3.07 -4.84 -10.65
C ILE A 174 -2.20 -5.93 -10.01
N THR A 175 -1.96 -5.83 -8.70
CA THR A 175 -1.11 -6.77 -7.95
C THR A 175 -1.81 -8.11 -7.70
N TYR A 176 -3.11 -8.07 -7.40
CA TYR A 176 -3.95 -9.22 -7.04
C TYR A 176 -5.20 -9.34 -7.93
N PRO A 177 -5.09 -9.50 -9.25
CA PRO A 177 -6.22 -9.43 -10.18
C PRO A 177 -7.29 -10.51 -9.97
N ASN A 178 -6.92 -11.65 -9.42
CA ASN A 178 -7.81 -12.80 -9.22
C ASN A 178 -8.42 -12.87 -7.81
N MET A 179 -8.03 -11.97 -6.91
CA MET A 179 -8.67 -11.87 -5.60
C MET A 179 -10.14 -11.49 -5.77
N ARG A 180 -10.98 -12.04 -4.91
CA ARG A 180 -12.41 -11.72 -4.85
C ARG A 180 -12.68 -10.87 -3.62
N VAL A 181 -13.42 -9.81 -3.80
CA VAL A 181 -13.94 -8.97 -2.72
C VAL A 181 -15.45 -9.10 -2.74
N LEU A 182 -16.04 -9.22 -1.56
CA LEU A 182 -17.49 -9.27 -1.41
C LEU A 182 -18.05 -7.84 -1.54
N LEU A 183 -18.67 -7.54 -2.67
CA LEU A 183 -19.41 -6.29 -2.84
C LEU A 183 -20.66 -6.35 -1.96
N MET A 184 -20.81 -5.35 -1.09
CA MET A 184 -21.91 -5.31 -0.09
C MET A 184 -22.04 -6.60 0.72
N PHE A 185 -20.90 -7.30 0.97
CA PHE A 185 -20.82 -8.57 1.71
C PHE A 185 -21.55 -9.76 1.08
N ILE A 186 -22.13 -9.62 -0.12
CA ILE A 186 -22.97 -10.64 -0.76
C ILE A 186 -22.32 -11.15 -2.05
N ILE A 187 -21.89 -10.27 -2.95
CA ILE A 187 -21.48 -10.65 -4.31
C ILE A 187 -19.96 -10.73 -4.42
N PRO A 188 -19.38 -11.94 -4.65
CA PRO A 188 -17.94 -12.10 -4.82
C PRO A 188 -17.49 -11.64 -6.21
N ILE A 189 -16.96 -10.41 -6.31
CA ILE A 189 -16.45 -9.82 -7.55
C ILE A 189 -14.93 -9.87 -7.56
N LYS A 190 -14.32 -10.16 -8.72
CA LYS A 190 -12.87 -10.07 -8.88
C LYS A 190 -12.42 -8.62 -8.81
N VAL A 191 -11.39 -8.33 -8.03
CA VAL A 191 -10.85 -6.97 -7.85
C VAL A 191 -10.45 -6.33 -9.18
N LYS A 192 -9.96 -7.11 -10.15
CA LYS A 192 -9.67 -6.64 -11.52
C LYS A 192 -10.89 -6.01 -12.19
N ILE A 193 -12.08 -6.60 -12.05
CA ILE A 193 -13.32 -6.10 -12.67
C ILE A 193 -13.70 -4.76 -12.03
N LEU A 194 -13.64 -4.67 -10.70
CA LEU A 194 -13.88 -3.42 -9.98
C LEU A 194 -12.90 -2.32 -10.42
N GLY A 195 -11.60 -2.65 -10.55
CA GLY A 195 -10.61 -1.69 -11.04
C GLY A 195 -10.93 -1.16 -12.45
N ILE A 196 -11.38 -2.01 -13.37
CA ILE A 196 -11.78 -1.60 -14.72
C ILE A 196 -13.02 -0.70 -14.66
N ILE A 197 -14.04 -1.08 -13.88
CA ILE A 197 -15.25 -0.26 -13.69
C ILE A 197 -14.88 1.12 -13.18
N TYR A 198 -14.02 1.22 -12.16
CA TYR A 198 -13.56 2.51 -11.63
C TYR A 198 -12.84 3.36 -12.68
N ILE A 199 -11.96 2.78 -13.49
CA ILE A 199 -11.28 3.52 -14.57
C ILE A 199 -12.31 4.05 -15.57
N CYS A 200 -13.30 3.24 -15.95
CA CYS A 200 -14.37 3.66 -16.87
C CYS A 200 -15.20 4.81 -16.28
N VAL A 201 -15.56 4.72 -14.99
CA VAL A 201 -16.32 5.77 -14.29
C VAL A 201 -15.50 7.07 -14.22
N LEU A 202 -14.21 7.00 -13.92
CA LEU A 202 -13.34 8.19 -13.89
C LEU A 202 -13.21 8.83 -15.29
N ALA A 203 -13.01 8.02 -16.33
CA ALA A 203 -12.94 8.52 -17.71
C ALA A 203 -14.27 9.18 -18.13
N PHE A 204 -15.40 8.58 -17.75
CA PHE A 204 -16.72 9.15 -18.00
C PHE A 204 -16.94 10.48 -17.26
N ASN A 205 -16.56 10.57 -15.97
CA ASN A 205 -16.65 11.81 -15.20
C ASN A 205 -15.78 12.93 -15.77
N ILE A 206 -14.57 12.61 -16.23
CA ILE A 206 -13.71 13.58 -16.93
C ILE A 206 -14.39 14.07 -18.22
N ALA A 207 -14.95 13.17 -19.02
CA ALA A 207 -15.66 13.53 -20.24
C ALA A 207 -16.86 14.44 -19.95
N LEU A 208 -17.68 14.13 -18.95
CA LEU A 208 -18.78 14.99 -18.50
C LEU A 208 -18.31 16.37 -18.05
N SER A 209 -17.18 16.41 -17.31
CA SER A 209 -16.60 17.69 -16.88
C SER A 209 -16.17 18.56 -18.05
N PHE A 210 -15.64 17.96 -19.13
CA PHE A 210 -15.32 18.69 -20.37
C PHE A 210 -16.58 19.19 -21.11
N MET A 211 -17.67 18.43 -21.07
CA MET A 211 -18.94 18.87 -21.61
C MET A 211 -19.53 20.07 -20.84
N ALA A 212 -19.31 20.13 -19.53
CA ALA A 212 -19.71 21.27 -18.69
C ALA A 212 -18.86 22.52 -18.92
N GLY A 213 -17.61 22.36 -19.43
CA GLY A 213 -16.70 23.46 -19.77
C GLY A 213 -15.25 23.00 -19.75
N PHE A 214 -14.43 23.68 -20.58
CA PHE A 214 -13.00 23.33 -20.71
C PHE A 214 -12.25 23.41 -19.37
N ASN A 215 -12.47 24.45 -18.58
CA ASN A 215 -11.81 24.64 -17.29
C ASN A 215 -12.23 23.56 -16.26
N SER A 216 -13.50 23.19 -16.23
CA SER A 216 -13.99 22.11 -15.37
C SER A 216 -13.39 20.75 -15.77
N GLY A 217 -13.29 20.50 -17.07
CA GLY A 217 -12.65 19.30 -17.62
C GLY A 217 -11.15 19.25 -17.26
N LEU A 218 -10.45 20.37 -17.35
CA LEU A 218 -9.05 20.47 -17.00
C LEU A 218 -8.82 20.22 -15.51
N ILE A 219 -9.66 20.77 -14.63
CA ILE A 219 -9.60 20.52 -13.18
C ILE A 219 -9.76 19.02 -12.91
N SER A 220 -10.79 18.39 -13.48
CA SER A 220 -11.03 16.94 -13.31
C SER A 220 -9.88 16.10 -13.87
N LEU A 221 -9.35 16.46 -15.03
CA LEU A 221 -8.24 15.74 -15.68
C LEU A 221 -6.96 15.78 -14.82
N VAL A 222 -6.60 16.95 -14.31
CA VAL A 222 -5.38 17.13 -13.52
C VAL A 222 -5.52 16.48 -12.13
N SER A 223 -6.65 16.64 -11.45
CA SER A 223 -6.85 16.04 -10.12
C SER A 223 -6.85 14.51 -10.15
N VAL A 224 -7.57 13.91 -11.11
CA VAL A 224 -7.55 12.45 -11.32
C VAL A 224 -6.20 12.00 -11.87
N GLY A 225 -5.68 12.71 -12.88
CA GLY A 225 -4.45 12.36 -13.58
C GLY A 225 -3.23 12.35 -12.68
N SER A 226 -3.09 13.29 -11.76
CA SER A 226 -1.97 13.35 -10.81
C SER A 226 -1.86 12.08 -9.96
N SER A 227 -2.98 11.55 -9.48
CA SER A 227 -3.02 10.32 -8.68
C SER A 227 -2.85 9.06 -9.52
N LEU A 228 -3.48 8.99 -10.70
CA LEU A 228 -3.34 7.84 -11.61
C LEU A 228 -1.96 7.75 -12.24
N LEU A 229 -1.31 8.88 -12.48
CA LEU A 229 0.08 8.92 -12.96
C LEU A 229 1.01 8.20 -12.00
N ASN A 230 0.76 8.31 -10.69
CA ASN A 230 1.50 7.56 -9.68
C ASN A 230 1.40 6.04 -9.89
N VAL A 231 0.18 5.52 -10.09
CA VAL A 231 -0.03 4.09 -10.38
C VAL A 231 0.72 3.67 -11.64
N PHE A 232 0.62 4.48 -12.70
CA PHE A 232 1.26 4.19 -13.98
C PHE A 232 2.79 4.16 -13.88
N ILE A 233 3.39 5.20 -13.29
CA ILE A 233 4.85 5.28 -13.09
C ILE A 233 5.33 4.10 -12.24
N PHE A 234 4.65 3.84 -11.11
CA PHE A 234 5.03 2.78 -10.21
C PHE A 234 4.90 1.39 -10.85
N PHE A 235 3.82 1.18 -11.62
CA PHE A 235 3.64 -0.06 -12.37
C PHE A 235 4.73 -0.29 -13.42
N LEU A 236 5.17 0.75 -14.12
CA LEU A 236 6.30 0.65 -15.06
C LEU A 236 7.60 0.28 -14.35
N ILE A 237 7.84 0.84 -13.16
CA ILE A 237 9.00 0.52 -12.33
C ILE A 237 8.95 -0.95 -11.88
N LEU A 238 7.79 -1.40 -11.38
CA LEU A 238 7.60 -2.78 -10.91
C LEU A 238 7.59 -3.81 -12.04
N ARG A 239 7.07 -3.47 -13.23
CA ARG A 239 7.07 -4.39 -14.38
C ARG A 239 8.48 -4.79 -14.79
N LYS A 240 9.43 -3.87 -14.69
CA LYS A 240 10.87 -4.17 -14.83
C LYS A 240 11.40 -5.03 -13.68
N GLY A 241 10.68 -5.09 -12.56
CA GLY A 241 11.01 -5.87 -11.35
C GLY A 241 10.31 -7.22 -11.20
N LYS A 242 9.46 -7.66 -12.15
CA LYS A 242 8.73 -8.96 -12.04
C LYS A 242 9.65 -10.16 -11.76
N ARG A 243 10.91 -10.12 -12.22
CA ARG A 243 11.95 -11.11 -11.86
C ARG A 243 12.20 -11.13 -10.35
N ARG A 244 12.13 -9.98 -9.69
CA ARG A 244 12.42 -9.81 -8.27
C ARG A 244 11.35 -10.42 -7.36
N PHE A 245 10.05 -10.28 -7.68
CA PHE A 245 8.98 -10.91 -6.88
C PHE A 245 9.11 -12.44 -6.88
N LYS A 246 9.48 -13.00 -8.03
CA LYS A 246 9.75 -14.44 -8.16
C LYS A 246 10.99 -14.85 -7.35
N GLU A 247 12.03 -14.02 -7.33
CA GLU A 247 13.26 -14.25 -6.54
C GLU A 247 13.02 -14.11 -5.03
N ILE A 248 12.26 -13.09 -4.58
CA ILE A 248 11.92 -12.90 -3.16
C ILE A 248 11.07 -14.06 -2.65
N LYS A 249 10.07 -14.50 -3.44
CA LYS A 249 9.26 -15.68 -3.11
C LYS A 249 10.13 -16.93 -3.01
N ARG A 250 11.01 -17.16 -3.99
CA ARG A 250 11.95 -18.28 -4.00
C ARG A 250 12.93 -18.24 -2.81
N GLN A 251 13.45 -17.05 -2.45
CA GLN A 251 14.30 -16.90 -1.27
C GLN A 251 13.55 -17.14 0.05
N LYS A 252 12.29 -16.72 0.17
CA LYS A 252 11.46 -17.03 1.35
C LYS A 252 11.17 -18.52 1.46
N GLU A 253 10.83 -19.17 0.35
CA GLU A 253 10.60 -20.62 0.29
C GLU A 253 11.89 -21.39 0.60
N PHE A 254 13.03 -20.92 0.08
CA PHE A 254 14.33 -21.51 0.39
C PHE A 254 14.71 -21.36 1.86
N LYS A 255 14.57 -20.14 2.44
CA LYS A 255 14.81 -19.92 3.87
C LYS A 255 13.87 -20.75 4.75
N LYS A 256 12.60 -20.95 4.33
CA LYS A 256 11.67 -21.82 5.04
C LYS A 256 12.14 -23.27 5.01
N LYS A 257 12.51 -23.78 3.85
CA LYS A 257 13.06 -25.13 3.68
C LYS A 257 14.36 -25.35 4.45
N VAL A 258 15.27 -24.38 4.44
CA VAL A 258 16.50 -24.43 5.22
C VAL A 258 16.20 -24.42 6.72
N LYS A 259 15.24 -23.61 7.18
CA LYS A 259 14.83 -23.58 8.59
C LYS A 259 14.14 -24.88 9.00
N GLU A 260 13.33 -25.46 8.13
CA GLU A 260 12.71 -26.77 8.35
C GLU A 260 13.75 -27.90 8.35
N ALA A 261 14.76 -27.82 7.48
CA ALA A 261 15.86 -28.77 7.44
C ALA A 261 16.89 -28.58 8.58
N SER A 262 16.99 -27.37 9.14
CA SER A 262 17.86 -27.05 10.27
C SER A 262 17.17 -27.15 11.64
N GLN A 263 15.89 -27.44 11.70
CA GLN A 263 15.30 -27.93 12.94
C GLN A 263 15.92 -29.30 13.19
N PRO A 264 16.52 -29.54 14.38
CA PRO A 264 16.97 -30.87 14.72
C PRO A 264 15.70 -31.72 14.78
N ALA A 265 15.38 -32.37 13.66
CA ALA A 265 14.63 -33.59 13.76
C ALA A 265 15.43 -34.43 14.74
N SER A 266 14.76 -35.05 15.67
CA SER A 266 15.30 -36.17 16.44
C SER A 266 15.56 -37.31 15.42
N GLN A 267 16.56 -37.10 14.56
CA GLN A 267 16.99 -38.09 13.60
C GLN A 267 17.75 -39.12 14.42
N ILE A 268 17.11 -40.24 14.61
CA ILE A 268 17.77 -41.46 15.00
C ILE A 268 18.92 -41.66 14.01
N ARG A 269 20.15 -41.35 14.43
CA ARG A 269 21.34 -41.52 13.63
C ARG A 269 21.87 -42.94 13.70
N HIS A 270 21.71 -43.57 14.86
CA HIS A 270 22.19 -44.90 15.16
C HIS A 270 21.09 -45.76 15.80
N LYS A 271 20.96 -46.98 15.34
CA LYS A 271 19.99 -47.97 15.86
C LYS A 271 20.60 -49.34 15.93
N CYS A 272 20.53 -49.97 17.10
CA CYS A 272 20.98 -51.34 17.26
C CYS A 272 20.07 -52.33 16.52
N ALA A 273 20.67 -53.17 15.66
CA ALA A 273 19.96 -54.18 14.87
C ALA A 273 19.29 -55.29 15.70
N ILE A 274 19.72 -55.51 16.94
CA ILE A 274 19.18 -56.55 17.83
C ILE A 274 18.07 -56.00 18.76
N CYS A 275 18.42 -54.99 19.59
CA CYS A 275 17.50 -54.50 20.62
C CYS A 275 16.69 -53.30 20.20
N GLY A 276 16.94 -52.72 19.00
CA GLY A 276 16.22 -51.56 18.50
C GLY A 276 16.45 -50.26 19.22
N ARG A 277 17.27 -50.22 20.31
CA ARG A 277 17.64 -48.98 21.00
C ARG A 277 18.38 -48.03 20.05
N THR A 278 18.18 -46.75 20.25
CA THR A 278 18.69 -45.69 19.38
C THR A 278 19.54 -44.69 20.19
N ASP A 279 20.36 -43.91 19.50
CA ASP A 279 21.14 -42.81 20.09
C ASP A 279 20.27 -41.72 20.75
N VAL A 280 18.99 -41.62 20.33
CA VAL A 280 18.01 -40.72 20.93
C VAL A 280 17.36 -41.30 22.18
N SER A 281 17.04 -42.60 22.18
CA SER A 281 16.39 -43.27 23.32
C SER A 281 17.38 -43.57 24.47
N ASN A 282 18.64 -43.82 24.14
CA ASN A 282 19.71 -44.19 25.05
C ASN A 282 21.02 -43.48 24.68
N PRO A 283 21.19 -42.19 25.06
CA PRO A 283 22.35 -41.38 24.68
C PRO A 283 23.68 -41.88 25.26
N GLU A 284 23.63 -42.70 26.29
CA GLU A 284 24.80 -43.31 26.95
C GLU A 284 25.37 -44.47 26.16
N LEU A 285 24.65 -45.07 25.19
CA LEU A 285 25.12 -46.22 24.42
C LEU A 285 25.95 -45.75 23.23
N THR A 286 27.07 -46.44 22.99
CA THR A 286 27.86 -46.29 21.76
C THR A 286 27.41 -47.32 20.75
N PHE A 287 27.26 -46.87 19.49
CA PHE A 287 26.86 -47.71 18.37
C PHE A 287 28.05 -47.89 17.41
N ARG A 288 28.27 -49.13 16.94
CA ARG A 288 29.38 -49.44 15.99
C ARG A 288 28.90 -50.43 14.96
N TYR A 289 29.46 -50.32 13.76
CA TYR A 289 29.26 -51.29 12.68
C TYR A 289 30.06 -52.57 12.91
N CYS A 290 29.45 -53.71 12.59
CA CYS A 290 30.20 -54.95 12.60
C CYS A 290 30.90 -55.19 11.24
N SER A 291 32.20 -55.32 11.25
CA SER A 291 32.99 -55.57 10.04
C SER A 291 32.89 -56.99 9.45
N LYS A 292 32.28 -57.93 10.19
CA LYS A 292 32.09 -59.30 9.77
C LYS A 292 30.70 -59.62 9.24
N CYS A 293 29.73 -58.72 9.41
CA CYS A 293 28.40 -58.86 8.84
C CYS A 293 28.37 -58.37 7.40
N ASN A 294 27.62 -59.04 6.55
CA ASN A 294 27.38 -58.63 5.18
C ASN A 294 26.26 -57.57 5.18
N GLY A 295 26.63 -56.28 5.11
CA GLY A 295 25.76 -55.13 5.17
C GLY A 295 26.08 -54.14 6.29
N ASN A 296 25.44 -52.96 6.29
CA ASN A 296 25.65 -51.89 7.24
C ASN A 296 24.78 -52.01 8.49
N TYR A 297 25.08 -53.05 9.31
CA TYR A 297 24.37 -53.28 10.56
C TYR A 297 25.11 -52.67 11.74
N GLU A 298 24.44 -51.80 12.49
CA GLU A 298 24.96 -51.19 13.71
C GLU A 298 24.47 -51.94 14.94
N TYR A 299 25.36 -52.05 15.93
CA TYR A 299 25.09 -52.69 17.19
C TYR A 299 25.52 -51.80 18.34
N CYS A 300 24.73 -51.77 19.46
CA CYS A 300 25.17 -51.12 20.67
C CYS A 300 26.35 -51.91 21.32
N ASN A 301 27.03 -51.27 22.25
CA ASN A 301 28.18 -51.85 22.97
C ASN A 301 27.85 -53.21 23.63
N GLU A 302 26.60 -53.45 24.05
CA GLU A 302 26.16 -54.71 24.65
C GLU A 302 26.01 -55.85 23.64
N HIS A 303 25.60 -55.54 22.40
CA HIS A 303 25.33 -56.51 21.34
C HIS A 303 26.43 -56.59 20.27
N LEU A 304 27.45 -55.75 20.35
CA LEU A 304 28.53 -55.73 19.35
C LEU A 304 29.32 -57.02 19.30
N PHE A 305 29.53 -57.69 20.43
CA PHE A 305 30.32 -58.93 20.57
C PHE A 305 29.49 -60.17 20.70
N ASN A 306 28.15 -60.09 20.95
CA ASN A 306 27.28 -61.21 21.26
C ASN A 306 26.24 -61.52 20.17
N HIS A 307 26.38 -60.94 18.96
CA HIS A 307 25.43 -61.16 17.86
C HIS A 307 25.89 -62.28 16.90
N LYS A 308 24.91 -62.94 16.29
CA LYS A 308 25.20 -63.83 15.16
C LYS A 308 25.49 -63.00 13.93
N HIS A 309 26.59 -63.28 13.25
CA HIS A 309 26.95 -62.57 12.03
C HIS A 309 25.96 -62.88 10.90
N ILE A 310 25.48 -61.88 10.21
CA ILE A 310 24.64 -61.98 9.03
C ILE A 310 25.59 -62.20 7.83
N GLN A 311 25.43 -63.34 7.16
CA GLN A 311 26.22 -63.67 5.96
C GLN A 311 25.52 -63.19 4.69
#